data_6667869bbae522dadb34f946188933db
#
_entry.id   6667869bbae522dadb34f946188933db
#
_cell.length_a   1.000
_cell.length_b   1.000
_cell.length_c   1.000
_cell.angle_alpha   90.00
_cell.angle_beta   90.00
_cell.angle_gamma   90.00
#
_symmetry.space_group_name_H-M   'P 1'
#
loop_
_entity.id
_entity.type
_entity.pdbx_description
1 polymer ?
#
loop_
_entity_poly.entity_id
_entity_poly.type
_entity_poly.pdbx_seq_one_letter_code
_entity_poly.pdbx_strand_id
1 'polypeptide(L)'
;MGEGVSGRIVNLYFSLSLSPFPLSFFPLAPRSSPLAPILPMSSQELDNSQFWDDTLASRYEVQQQLAKKAGRRTLLARDISKGELVVVKILSFGSDFEWDTLKLFEREAETLKCLSHPAIPRYLDFLELSEEGSFALVQSYVAGKSLEEYLKAGRTFSEFEVKQLASSLLEILIYLHGRKPPVIHRDIKPSNIILGDRTGNSIGQVYLVDFGSVQTLAAKEGGTITIVGTYGYMPPEQFGDRTVEASDLYSLGATLIYLVTGTHPADLPHKDGRIQFEQKANLSPAFADWLKSIAHPSLDRRLASATCALEALDRPDAQDTGLKLIRGDWYWNGSNWIKKQQTDIPLVVSQPSGSKIKLTKSADSLEILMPRQGFSAEIGILILFAIAWNSGVAMWTAITVFSPMGFNPFLGLFSLCLWGNGISMIRQILSGLFGRVRLHLSQQQISRTYEIFGFKFNHPRPAPSENIHRLELNRFDQVKHKIIIWAGLHKYELASNSGISQAELDWLAYELSQQLSLPIKVKK
;
A
#
# COMPACT_ATOMS: atom_id res chain seq x y z
N MET A 1 18.66 58.30 19.16
CA MET A 1 19.73 57.67 18.34
C MET A 1 19.20 56.30 18.00
N GLY A 2 18.71 56.04 16.92
CA GLY A 2 19.03 56.21 15.52
C GLY A 2 18.67 54.94 14.85
N GLU A 3 17.85 55.10 13.89
CA GLU A 3 17.78 54.56 12.51
C GLU A 3 17.25 53.10 12.43
N GLY A 4 16.12 52.76 11.79
CA GLY A 4 15.48 53.28 10.60
C GLY A 4 15.95 52.55 9.33
N VAL A 5 15.38 51.36 8.98
CA VAL A 5 15.47 50.85 7.63
C VAL A 5 14.08 50.46 7.12
N SER A 6 13.62 51.26 6.18
CA SER A 6 12.42 51.14 5.37
C SER A 6 12.66 50.12 4.24
N GLY A 7 11.84 49.10 4.13
CA GLY A 7 11.76 48.18 3.00
C GLY A 7 10.54 48.48 2.13
N ARG A 8 10.78 48.91 0.91
CA ARG A 8 9.78 49.25 -0.11
C ARG A 8 9.02 48.03 -0.61
N ILE A 9 7.71 48.11 -0.54
CA ILE A 9 6.77 47.23 -1.26
C ILE A 9 6.60 47.79 -2.66
N VAL A 10 6.92 47.04 -3.70
CA VAL A 10 6.65 47.37 -5.08
C VAL A 10 5.29 46.76 -5.46
N ASN A 11 4.28 47.60 -5.62
CA ASN A 11 3.00 47.23 -6.22
C ASN A 11 3.11 47.29 -7.74
N LEU A 12 2.94 46.14 -8.41
CA LEU A 12 2.74 46.07 -9.86
C LEU A 12 1.24 45.95 -10.15
N TYR A 13 0.64 47.06 -10.59
CA TYR A 13 -0.68 47.08 -11.21
C TYR A 13 -0.56 46.64 -12.67
N PHE A 14 -1.25 45.57 -13.05
CA PHE A 14 -1.56 45.29 -14.44
C PHE A 14 -2.98 45.76 -14.73
N SER A 15 -3.09 46.77 -15.59
CA SER A 15 -4.37 47.25 -16.15
C SER A 15 -4.78 46.36 -17.32
N LEU A 16 -5.94 45.72 -17.21
CA LEU A 16 -6.61 45.03 -18.31
C LEU A 16 -7.54 45.99 -19.02
N SER A 17 -7.23 46.29 -20.27
CA SER A 17 -8.13 46.99 -21.19
C SER A 17 -9.11 46.00 -21.83
N LEU A 18 -10.39 46.19 -21.56
CA LEU A 18 -11.51 45.53 -22.24
C LEU A 18 -11.79 46.22 -23.57
N SER A 19 -11.79 45.46 -24.67
CA SER A 19 -12.42 45.85 -25.92
C SER A 19 -13.56 44.87 -26.27
N PRO A 20 -14.70 45.34 -26.73
CA PRO A 20 -15.87 44.51 -26.99
C PRO A 20 -15.84 43.93 -28.41
N PHE A 21 -16.12 42.64 -28.56
CA PHE A 21 -16.36 41.98 -29.84
C PHE A 21 -17.88 41.90 -30.12
N PRO A 22 -18.31 42.06 -31.38
CA PRO A 22 -19.71 42.06 -31.74
C PRO A 22 -20.29 40.66 -31.90
N LEU A 23 -21.55 40.51 -31.46
CA LEU A 23 -22.42 39.37 -31.71
C LEU A 23 -22.74 39.27 -33.21
N SER A 24 -22.32 38.16 -33.85
CA SER A 24 -22.86 37.76 -35.14
C SER A 24 -23.61 36.44 -35.01
N PHE A 25 -24.88 36.50 -35.40
CA PHE A 25 -25.79 35.35 -35.54
C PHE A 25 -25.25 34.32 -36.51
N PHE A 26 -25.30 33.04 -36.12
CA PHE A 26 -25.22 31.90 -37.05
C PHE A 26 -26.49 31.08 -37.00
N PRO A 27 -27.01 30.64 -38.15
CA PRO A 27 -28.23 29.87 -38.24
C PRO A 27 -28.01 28.36 -37.99
N LEU A 28 -29.05 27.74 -37.43
CA LEU A 28 -29.25 26.32 -37.33
C LEU A 28 -29.14 25.62 -38.68
N ALA A 29 -28.31 24.57 -38.78
CA ALA A 29 -28.39 23.61 -39.85
C ALA A 29 -28.38 22.17 -39.28
N PRO A 30 -29.14 21.28 -39.87
CA PRO A 30 -29.40 19.93 -39.38
C PRO A 30 -28.56 18.87 -40.08
N ARG A 31 -28.57 17.66 -39.49
CA ARG A 31 -28.29 16.33 -40.07
C ARG A 31 -26.86 15.79 -40.02
N SER A 32 -26.82 14.70 -39.29
CA SER A 32 -26.03 13.48 -39.50
C SER A 32 -25.22 13.42 -40.80
N SER A 33 -23.90 13.31 -40.68
CA SER A 33 -23.02 12.83 -41.71
C SER A 33 -22.18 11.69 -41.17
N PRO A 34 -21.92 10.65 -42.01
CA PRO A 34 -21.17 9.47 -41.61
C PRO A 34 -19.71 9.81 -41.36
N LEU A 35 -19.08 9.01 -40.50
CA LEU A 35 -17.65 9.03 -40.18
C LEU A 35 -16.82 9.24 -41.47
N ALA A 36 -16.16 10.39 -41.55
CA ALA A 36 -15.17 10.63 -42.57
C ALA A 36 -14.01 9.64 -42.43
N PRO A 37 -13.50 9.07 -43.51
CA PRO A 37 -12.30 8.23 -43.46
C PRO A 37 -11.14 9.09 -42.98
N ILE A 38 -10.37 8.54 -42.03
CA ILE A 38 -9.11 9.14 -41.53
C ILE A 38 -8.19 9.18 -42.77
N LEU A 39 -8.01 10.36 -43.34
CA LEU A 39 -6.98 10.59 -44.36
C LEU A 39 -5.61 10.43 -43.69
N PRO A 40 -4.68 9.71 -44.31
CA PRO A 40 -3.31 9.66 -43.84
C PRO A 40 -2.74 11.08 -43.89
N MET A 41 -2.24 11.57 -42.76
CA MET A 41 -1.53 12.84 -42.71
C MET A 41 -0.32 12.78 -43.65
N SER A 42 -0.12 13.85 -44.42
CA SER A 42 0.98 13.96 -45.36
C SER A 42 2.32 13.78 -44.66
N SER A 43 3.24 13.07 -45.30
CA SER A 43 4.55 12.67 -44.84
C SER A 43 5.54 13.78 -44.49
N GLN A 44 5.10 15.02 -44.31
CA GLN A 44 5.94 16.20 -44.07
C GLN A 44 6.05 16.69 -42.62
N GLU A 45 5.31 16.10 -41.66
CA GLU A 45 5.41 16.48 -40.24
C GLU A 45 6.03 15.42 -39.31
N LEU A 46 6.44 14.30 -39.85
CA LEU A 46 7.18 13.28 -39.13
C LEU A 46 8.69 13.48 -39.43
N ASP A 47 9.35 14.35 -38.67
CA ASP A 47 10.82 14.34 -38.59
C ASP A 47 11.23 13.06 -37.83
N ASN A 48 11.08 11.92 -38.54
CA ASN A 48 11.16 10.57 -37.99
C ASN A 48 12.57 9.95 -38.10
N SER A 49 13.50 10.62 -38.79
CA SER A 49 14.76 9.97 -39.16
C SER A 49 15.79 9.91 -38.03
N GLN A 50 15.59 10.60 -36.92
CA GLN A 50 16.63 10.76 -35.88
C GLN A 50 16.51 9.77 -34.68
N PHE A 51 15.43 8.97 -34.56
CA PHE A 51 15.21 8.13 -33.36
C PHE A 51 14.61 6.75 -33.65
N TRP A 52 14.56 6.35 -34.89
CA TRP A 52 13.96 5.11 -35.31
C TRP A 52 15.04 4.16 -35.77
N ASP A 53 15.53 3.32 -34.87
CA ASP A 53 16.50 2.26 -35.17
C ASP A 53 15.94 1.30 -36.24
N ASP A 54 16.79 0.84 -37.15
CA ASP A 54 16.45 -0.15 -38.19
C ASP A 54 15.77 -1.39 -37.60
N THR A 55 16.10 -1.74 -36.36
CA THR A 55 15.49 -2.86 -35.61
C THR A 55 13.99 -2.65 -35.37
N LEU A 56 13.60 -1.44 -34.93
CA LEU A 56 12.18 -1.10 -34.77
C LEU A 56 11.48 -0.88 -36.11
N ALA A 57 12.16 -0.21 -37.05
CA ALA A 57 11.63 0.08 -38.38
C ALA A 57 11.33 -1.18 -39.19
N SER A 58 12.13 -2.24 -39.02
CA SER A 58 11.92 -3.53 -39.71
C SER A 58 10.66 -4.27 -39.26
N ARG A 59 10.17 -4.01 -38.06
CA ARG A 59 9.05 -4.75 -37.46
C ARG A 59 7.80 -3.90 -37.19
N TYR A 60 7.96 -2.61 -36.89
CA TYR A 60 6.86 -1.74 -36.49
C TYR A 60 6.73 -0.54 -37.43
N GLU A 61 5.57 -0.38 -38.03
CA GLU A 61 5.23 0.77 -38.88
C GLU A 61 4.52 1.83 -38.03
N VAL A 62 5.11 3.01 -37.85
CA VAL A 62 4.53 4.11 -37.08
C VAL A 62 3.30 4.65 -37.77
N GLN A 63 2.20 4.71 -37.05
CA GLN A 63 0.94 5.28 -37.52
C GLN A 63 0.73 6.70 -37.00
N GLN A 64 1.06 6.93 -35.72
CA GLN A 64 0.80 8.19 -35.05
C GLN A 64 1.67 8.39 -33.80
N GLN A 65 2.06 9.62 -33.52
CA GLN A 65 2.64 9.98 -32.23
C GLN A 65 1.53 10.29 -31.21
N LEU A 66 1.42 9.51 -30.15
CA LEU A 66 0.41 9.68 -29.10
C LEU A 66 0.84 10.69 -28.03
N ALA A 67 2.13 10.70 -27.66
CA ALA A 67 2.67 11.64 -26.67
C ALA A 67 4.15 11.89 -26.91
N LYS A 68 4.61 13.11 -26.51
CA LYS A 68 6.03 13.50 -26.51
C LYS A 68 6.31 14.27 -25.21
N LYS A 69 7.32 13.83 -24.46
CA LYS A 69 7.90 14.53 -23.31
C LYS A 69 9.41 14.52 -23.46
N ALA A 70 10.13 15.33 -22.69
CA ALA A 70 11.60 15.32 -22.69
C ALA A 70 12.12 13.88 -22.51
N GLY A 71 12.94 13.40 -23.46
CA GLY A 71 13.51 12.05 -23.44
C GLY A 71 12.52 10.87 -23.61
N ARG A 72 11.20 11.10 -23.71
CA ARG A 72 10.19 10.03 -23.86
C ARG A 72 9.23 10.30 -25.01
N ARG A 73 8.97 9.27 -25.82
CA ARG A 73 7.96 9.30 -26.89
C ARG A 73 7.04 8.09 -26.75
N THR A 74 5.77 8.29 -27.02
CA THR A 74 4.79 7.20 -27.11
C THR A 74 4.17 7.23 -28.49
N LEU A 75 4.29 6.13 -29.22
CA LEU A 75 3.88 5.99 -30.59
C LEU A 75 2.83 4.89 -30.73
N LEU A 76 1.84 5.11 -31.59
CA LEU A 76 0.99 4.06 -32.12
C LEU A 76 1.68 3.50 -33.36
N ALA A 77 1.89 2.21 -33.39
CA ALA A 77 2.51 1.51 -34.52
C ALA A 77 1.73 0.25 -34.89
N ARG A 78 1.98 -0.27 -36.07
CA ARG A 78 1.48 -1.57 -36.54
C ARG A 78 2.61 -2.57 -36.53
N ASP A 79 2.45 -3.70 -35.85
CA ASP A 79 3.36 -4.84 -35.98
C ASP A 79 3.18 -5.45 -37.37
N ILE A 80 4.17 -5.30 -38.24
CA ILE A 80 4.12 -5.76 -39.67
C ILE A 80 3.96 -7.27 -39.72
N SER A 81 4.51 -8.02 -38.76
CA SER A 81 4.47 -9.48 -38.76
C SER A 81 3.10 -10.04 -38.39
N LYS A 82 2.34 -9.33 -37.54
CA LYS A 82 1.05 -9.77 -37.00
C LYS A 82 -0.14 -8.97 -37.54
N GLY A 83 0.11 -7.78 -38.08
CA GLY A 83 -0.91 -6.84 -38.52
C GLY A 83 -1.65 -6.14 -37.38
N GLU A 84 -1.25 -6.36 -36.13
CA GLU A 84 -1.88 -5.80 -34.91
C GLU A 84 -1.35 -4.40 -34.61
N LEU A 85 -2.22 -3.56 -34.02
CA LEU A 85 -1.80 -2.27 -33.47
C LEU A 85 -1.13 -2.45 -32.11
N VAL A 86 -0.02 -1.74 -31.93
CA VAL A 86 0.79 -1.75 -30.71
C VAL A 86 1.12 -0.33 -30.27
N VAL A 87 1.42 -0.15 -28.99
CA VAL A 87 1.98 1.08 -28.46
C VAL A 87 3.46 0.85 -28.19
N VAL A 88 4.30 1.72 -28.77
CA VAL A 88 5.75 1.71 -28.56
C VAL A 88 6.10 2.94 -27.73
N LYS A 89 6.59 2.72 -26.52
CA LYS A 89 7.14 3.75 -25.66
C LYS A 89 8.65 3.74 -25.85
N ILE A 90 9.25 4.88 -26.19
CA ILE A 90 10.69 5.03 -26.39
C ILE A 90 11.24 5.93 -25.31
N LEU A 91 12.32 5.52 -24.67
CA LEU A 91 13.15 6.31 -23.77
C LEU A 91 14.50 6.53 -24.43
N SER A 92 14.87 7.80 -24.68
CA SER A 92 16.15 8.18 -25.30
C SER A 92 17.03 8.90 -24.30
N PHE A 93 18.33 8.60 -24.33
CA PHE A 93 19.35 9.31 -23.56
C PHE A 93 19.64 10.65 -24.23
N GLY A 94 19.34 11.75 -23.53
CA GLY A 94 19.74 13.11 -23.93
C GLY A 94 20.71 13.70 -22.93
N SER A 95 21.11 14.96 -23.13
CA SER A 95 22.00 15.70 -22.21
C SER A 95 21.46 15.78 -20.77
N ASP A 96 20.16 15.65 -20.59
CA ASP A 96 19.46 15.76 -19.29
C ASP A 96 18.95 14.39 -18.79
N PHE A 97 19.62 13.30 -19.18
CA PHE A 97 19.22 11.95 -18.82
C PHE A 97 19.45 11.66 -17.32
N GLU A 98 18.38 11.22 -16.65
CA GLU A 98 18.42 10.76 -15.26
C GLU A 98 18.33 9.22 -15.19
N TRP A 99 19.30 8.58 -14.54
CA TRP A 99 19.31 7.12 -14.32
C TRP A 99 18.05 6.59 -13.63
N ASP A 100 17.42 7.42 -12.80
CA ASP A 100 16.16 7.05 -12.15
C ASP A 100 15.00 6.92 -13.14
N THR A 101 15.07 7.64 -14.27
CA THR A 101 14.10 7.53 -15.36
C THR A 101 14.18 6.16 -16.07
N LEU A 102 15.40 5.65 -16.29
CA LEU A 102 15.60 4.31 -16.84
C LEU A 102 15.08 3.23 -15.90
N LYS A 103 15.42 3.31 -14.62
CA LYS A 103 14.92 2.34 -13.61
C LYS A 103 13.39 2.28 -13.55
N LEU A 104 12.73 3.44 -13.68
CA LEU A 104 11.27 3.49 -13.75
C LEU A 104 10.73 2.84 -15.03
N PHE A 105 11.41 3.04 -16.16
CA PHE A 105 11.04 2.46 -17.44
C PHE A 105 11.21 0.94 -17.48
N GLU A 106 12.33 0.43 -16.97
CA GLU A 106 12.59 -1.00 -16.79
C GLU A 106 11.56 -1.62 -15.84
N ARG A 107 11.25 -0.95 -14.73
CA ARG A 107 10.24 -1.41 -13.77
C ARG A 107 8.85 -1.48 -14.39
N GLU A 108 8.49 -0.54 -15.26
CA GLU A 108 7.23 -0.59 -16.02
C GLU A 108 7.18 -1.86 -16.88
N ALA A 109 8.26 -2.16 -17.61
CA ALA A 109 8.37 -3.35 -18.46
C ALA A 109 8.28 -4.65 -17.64
N GLU A 110 9.04 -4.76 -16.55
CA GLU A 110 9.02 -5.92 -15.66
C GLU A 110 7.63 -6.13 -15.01
N THR A 111 7.00 -5.04 -14.59
CA THR A 111 5.66 -5.13 -14.01
C THR A 111 4.65 -5.62 -15.02
N LEU A 112 4.60 -5.01 -16.23
CA LEU A 112 3.69 -5.43 -17.28
C LEU A 112 3.92 -6.90 -17.72
N LYS A 113 5.17 -7.35 -17.74
CA LYS A 113 5.53 -8.75 -18.06
C LYS A 113 4.92 -9.76 -17.07
N CYS A 114 4.73 -9.35 -15.82
CA CYS A 114 4.15 -10.17 -14.75
C CYS A 114 2.61 -10.05 -14.66
N LEU A 115 1.99 -9.13 -15.39
CA LEU A 115 0.54 -8.90 -15.35
C LEU A 115 -0.16 -9.59 -16.52
N SER A 116 -1.31 -10.20 -16.23
CA SER A 116 -2.21 -10.78 -17.22
C SER A 116 -3.65 -10.47 -16.82
N HIS A 117 -4.20 -9.40 -17.39
CA HIS A 117 -5.57 -8.94 -17.12
C HIS A 117 -6.17 -8.30 -18.37
N PRO A 118 -7.45 -8.58 -18.73
CA PRO A 118 -8.06 -8.07 -19.96
C PRO A 118 -8.16 -6.55 -20.03
N ALA A 119 -8.19 -5.87 -18.89
CA ALA A 119 -8.30 -4.41 -18.78
C ALA A 119 -6.93 -3.71 -18.56
N ILE A 120 -5.83 -4.40 -18.79
CA ILE A 120 -4.47 -3.87 -18.69
C ILE A 120 -3.74 -4.19 -20.01
N PRO A 121 -2.95 -3.25 -20.59
CA PRO A 121 -2.14 -3.53 -21.77
C PRO A 121 -1.21 -4.72 -21.56
N ARG A 122 -1.14 -5.63 -22.53
CA ARG A 122 -0.22 -6.77 -22.47
C ARG A 122 1.19 -6.32 -22.82
N TYR A 123 2.18 -6.77 -22.07
CA TYR A 123 3.58 -6.70 -22.45
C TYR A 123 3.79 -7.51 -23.74
N LEU A 124 4.50 -6.96 -24.70
CA LEU A 124 4.82 -7.63 -25.97
C LEU A 124 6.33 -7.79 -26.15
N ASP A 125 7.11 -6.71 -25.93
CA ASP A 125 8.55 -6.73 -26.11
C ASP A 125 9.24 -5.61 -25.32
N PHE A 126 10.56 -5.76 -25.07
CA PHE A 126 11.42 -4.73 -24.53
C PHE A 126 12.76 -4.81 -25.25
N LEU A 127 13.14 -3.74 -25.94
CA LEU A 127 14.28 -3.70 -26.84
C LEU A 127 15.26 -2.62 -26.40
N GLU A 128 16.54 -2.93 -26.43
CA GLU A 128 17.63 -1.97 -26.37
C GLU A 128 17.98 -1.57 -27.81
N LEU A 129 17.99 -0.28 -28.10
CA LEU A 129 18.21 0.25 -29.43
C LEU A 129 19.68 0.62 -29.59
N SER A 130 20.26 0.26 -30.74
CA SER A 130 21.69 0.34 -30.99
C SER A 130 22.24 1.77 -31.10
N GLU A 131 21.39 2.73 -31.43
CA GLU A 131 21.76 4.13 -31.56
C GLU A 131 21.48 4.89 -30.26
N GLU A 132 22.51 5.48 -29.67
CA GLU A 132 22.47 6.39 -28.51
C GLU A 132 21.95 5.82 -27.17
N GLY A 133 21.95 4.50 -26.96
CA GLY A 133 21.51 3.94 -25.67
C GLY A 133 20.04 4.18 -25.36
N SER A 134 19.18 4.06 -26.35
CA SER A 134 17.73 4.21 -26.20
C SER A 134 17.05 2.87 -25.92
N PHE A 135 15.90 2.88 -25.23
CA PHE A 135 15.11 1.69 -24.93
C PHE A 135 13.69 1.84 -25.46
N ALA A 136 13.12 0.73 -25.92
CA ALA A 136 11.73 0.67 -26.38
C ALA A 136 10.94 -0.40 -25.62
N LEU A 137 9.79 -0.02 -25.05
CA LEU A 137 8.80 -0.91 -24.48
C LEU A 137 7.62 -1.01 -25.44
N VAL A 138 7.32 -2.22 -25.89
CA VAL A 138 6.19 -2.52 -26.77
C VAL A 138 5.08 -3.20 -25.98
N GLN A 139 3.88 -2.65 -26.06
CA GLN A 139 2.68 -3.18 -25.41
C GLN A 139 1.49 -3.20 -26.36
N SER A 140 0.47 -4.01 -26.05
CA SER A 140 -0.75 -4.05 -26.87
C SER A 140 -1.44 -2.68 -26.87
N TYR A 141 -1.99 -2.29 -28.04
CA TYR A 141 -2.83 -1.11 -28.14
C TYR A 141 -4.19 -1.35 -27.50
N VAL A 142 -4.68 -0.36 -26.78
CA VAL A 142 -6.03 -0.31 -26.23
C VAL A 142 -6.82 0.71 -27.04
N ALA A 143 -7.83 0.22 -27.76
CA ALA A 143 -8.71 1.09 -28.55
C ALA A 143 -9.67 1.85 -27.65
N GLY A 144 -9.79 3.17 -27.86
CA GLY A 144 -10.67 4.02 -27.08
C GLY A 144 -10.09 5.41 -26.85
N LYS A 145 -10.82 6.22 -26.09
CA LYS A 145 -10.39 7.57 -25.67
C LYS A 145 -10.16 7.58 -24.17
N SER A 146 -9.19 8.35 -23.72
CA SER A 146 -8.98 8.59 -22.30
C SER A 146 -10.13 9.39 -21.67
N LEU A 147 -10.35 9.23 -20.37
CA LEU A 147 -11.32 10.06 -19.65
C LEU A 147 -10.95 11.55 -19.73
N GLU A 148 -9.66 11.87 -19.80
CA GLU A 148 -9.20 13.24 -19.98
C GLU A 148 -9.64 13.83 -21.33
N GLU A 149 -9.56 13.06 -22.42
CA GLU A 149 -10.05 13.50 -23.74
C GLU A 149 -11.55 13.72 -23.73
N TYR A 150 -12.32 12.88 -23.03
CA TYR A 150 -13.76 13.09 -22.86
C TYR A 150 -14.06 14.35 -22.06
N LEU A 151 -13.35 14.61 -20.97
CA LEU A 151 -13.51 15.83 -20.17
C LEU A 151 -13.13 17.08 -20.97
N LYS A 152 -12.03 17.06 -21.73
CA LYS A 152 -11.62 18.15 -22.63
C LYS A 152 -12.63 18.41 -23.75
N ALA A 153 -13.32 17.38 -24.20
CA ALA A 153 -14.42 17.49 -25.17
C ALA A 153 -15.74 17.97 -24.53
N GLY A 154 -15.75 18.32 -23.23
CA GLY A 154 -16.92 18.81 -22.52
C GLY A 154 -17.93 17.74 -22.11
N ARG A 155 -17.56 16.45 -22.15
CA ARG A 155 -18.45 15.37 -21.69
C ARG A 155 -18.60 15.44 -20.17
N THR A 156 -19.83 15.40 -19.72
CA THR A 156 -20.21 15.20 -18.31
C THR A 156 -20.57 13.73 -18.07
N PHE A 157 -20.33 13.26 -16.85
CA PHE A 157 -20.64 11.90 -16.45
C PHE A 157 -21.73 11.91 -15.38
N SER A 158 -22.76 11.10 -15.57
CA SER A 158 -23.78 10.88 -14.55
C SER A 158 -23.25 10.07 -13.38
N GLU A 159 -23.89 10.16 -12.20
CA GLU A 159 -23.55 9.33 -11.04
C GLU A 159 -23.54 7.84 -11.39
N PHE A 160 -24.50 7.39 -12.20
CA PHE A 160 -24.58 6.00 -12.63
C PHE A 160 -23.37 5.57 -13.46
N GLU A 161 -22.92 6.38 -14.43
CA GLU A 161 -21.72 6.11 -15.23
C GLU A 161 -20.47 6.11 -14.36
N VAL A 162 -20.37 7.04 -13.39
CA VAL A 162 -19.23 7.12 -12.49
C VAL A 162 -19.18 5.92 -11.53
N LYS A 163 -20.31 5.40 -11.09
CA LYS A 163 -20.38 4.15 -10.31
C LYS A 163 -19.92 2.94 -11.11
N GLN A 164 -20.31 2.83 -12.39
CA GLN A 164 -19.82 1.78 -13.28
C GLN A 164 -18.30 1.86 -13.48
N LEU A 165 -17.77 3.08 -13.70
CA LEU A 165 -16.32 3.32 -13.78
C LEU A 165 -15.61 2.91 -12.50
N ALA A 166 -16.16 3.31 -11.35
CA ALA A 166 -15.61 2.99 -10.04
C ALA A 166 -15.53 1.48 -9.82
N SER A 167 -16.62 0.75 -10.11
CA SER A 167 -16.66 -0.72 -9.99
C SER A 167 -15.59 -1.37 -10.85
N SER A 168 -15.52 -1.03 -12.16
CA SER A 168 -14.54 -1.62 -13.07
C SER A 168 -13.09 -1.32 -12.66
N LEU A 169 -12.79 -0.09 -12.19
CA LEU A 169 -11.46 0.28 -11.72
C LEU A 169 -11.09 -0.41 -10.41
N LEU A 170 -12.06 -0.57 -9.50
CA LEU A 170 -11.85 -1.31 -8.26
C LEU A 170 -11.54 -2.79 -8.51
N GLU A 171 -12.19 -3.43 -9.49
CA GLU A 171 -11.87 -4.80 -9.91
C GLU A 171 -10.42 -4.91 -10.43
N ILE A 172 -9.95 -3.94 -11.23
CA ILE A 172 -8.56 -3.87 -11.68
C ILE A 172 -7.61 -3.71 -10.48
N LEU A 173 -7.95 -2.83 -9.52
CA LEU A 173 -7.14 -2.62 -8.32
C LEU A 173 -7.12 -3.85 -7.40
N ILE A 174 -8.23 -4.59 -7.26
CA ILE A 174 -8.26 -5.86 -6.53
C ILE A 174 -7.28 -6.84 -7.15
N TYR A 175 -7.23 -6.94 -8.49
CA TYR A 175 -6.26 -7.77 -9.19
C TYR A 175 -4.81 -7.33 -8.92
N LEU A 176 -4.49 -6.03 -9.03
CA LEU A 176 -3.15 -5.49 -8.83
C LEU A 176 -2.67 -5.66 -7.38
N HIS A 177 -3.50 -5.29 -6.41
CA HIS A 177 -3.18 -5.38 -4.98
C HIS A 177 -3.13 -6.83 -4.49
N GLY A 178 -3.81 -7.76 -5.15
CA GLY A 178 -3.75 -9.20 -4.89
C GLY A 178 -2.49 -9.90 -5.41
N ARG A 179 -1.61 -9.21 -6.14
CA ARG A 179 -0.34 -9.79 -6.60
C ARG A 179 0.61 -10.00 -5.42
N LYS A 180 1.61 -10.85 -5.62
CA LYS A 180 2.66 -11.12 -4.63
C LYS A 180 4.03 -10.90 -5.28
N PRO A 181 4.69 -9.80 -4.96
CA PRO A 181 4.27 -8.70 -4.05
C PRO A 181 3.12 -7.86 -4.64
N PRO A 182 2.36 -7.13 -3.80
CA PRO A 182 1.32 -6.21 -4.27
C PRO A 182 1.87 -5.15 -5.22
N VAL A 183 1.10 -4.84 -6.26
CA VAL A 183 1.42 -3.82 -7.27
C VAL A 183 0.56 -2.60 -7.00
N ILE A 184 1.17 -1.46 -6.70
CA ILE A 184 0.51 -0.17 -6.48
C ILE A 184 0.76 0.70 -7.70
N HIS A 185 -0.30 1.24 -8.31
CA HIS A 185 -0.22 1.99 -9.58
C HIS A 185 0.39 3.38 -9.42
N ARG A 186 0.01 4.12 -8.36
CA ARG A 186 0.53 5.44 -7.94
C ARG A 186 0.19 6.64 -8.84
N ASP A 187 -0.39 6.42 -10.01
CA ASP A 187 -0.73 7.52 -10.95
C ASP A 187 -2.09 7.29 -11.62
N ILE A 188 -3.12 6.98 -10.81
CA ILE A 188 -4.50 6.86 -11.29
C ILE A 188 -5.07 8.26 -11.53
N LYS A 189 -5.37 8.56 -12.79
CA LYS A 189 -5.90 9.86 -13.25
C LYS A 189 -6.64 9.70 -14.58
N PRO A 190 -7.42 10.70 -15.02
CA PRO A 190 -8.23 10.58 -16.23
C PRO A 190 -7.45 10.25 -17.51
N SER A 191 -6.21 10.71 -17.66
CA SER A 191 -5.39 10.42 -18.84
C SER A 191 -4.91 8.95 -18.90
N ASN A 192 -4.90 8.26 -17.76
CA ASN A 192 -4.43 6.87 -17.65
C ASN A 192 -5.59 5.85 -17.60
N ILE A 193 -6.83 6.32 -17.83
CA ILE A 193 -8.03 5.48 -17.90
C ILE A 193 -8.64 5.62 -19.28
N ILE A 194 -8.70 4.54 -20.04
CA ILE A 194 -9.26 4.51 -21.40
C ILE A 194 -10.62 3.84 -21.37
N LEU A 195 -11.58 4.44 -22.06
CA LEU A 195 -12.89 3.85 -22.35
C LEU A 195 -12.89 3.32 -23.77
N GLY A 196 -13.11 2.02 -23.91
CA GLY A 196 -13.41 1.38 -25.18
C GLY A 196 -14.84 1.69 -25.66
N ASP A 197 -15.19 1.09 -26.78
CA ASP A 197 -16.48 1.34 -27.42
C ASP A 197 -17.67 1.02 -26.52
N ARG A 198 -18.68 1.90 -26.55
CA ARG A 198 -19.95 1.72 -25.82
C ARG A 198 -20.82 0.70 -26.52
N THR A 199 -21.37 -0.20 -25.72
CA THR A 199 -22.44 -1.11 -26.16
C THR A 199 -23.69 -0.85 -25.30
N GLY A 200 -24.74 -0.29 -25.93
CA GLY A 200 -26.01 0.00 -25.24
C GLY A 200 -25.87 1.02 -24.10
N ASN A 201 -26.40 0.69 -22.91
CA ASN A 201 -26.34 1.53 -21.69
C ASN A 201 -25.05 1.40 -20.88
N SER A 202 -24.08 0.59 -21.35
CA SER A 202 -22.77 0.42 -20.72
C SER A 202 -21.89 1.64 -21.01
N ILE A 203 -21.01 2.01 -20.07
CA ILE A 203 -19.97 3.03 -20.31
C ILE A 203 -18.90 2.57 -21.32
N GLY A 204 -18.89 1.30 -21.69
CA GLY A 204 -17.84 0.63 -22.46
C GLY A 204 -16.86 -0.11 -21.56
N GLN A 205 -15.93 -0.82 -22.19
CA GLN A 205 -14.84 -1.50 -21.46
C GLN A 205 -13.88 -0.46 -20.88
N VAL A 206 -13.55 -0.58 -19.59
CA VAL A 206 -12.62 0.30 -18.89
C VAL A 206 -11.24 -0.35 -18.87
N TYR A 207 -10.22 0.43 -19.20
CA TYR A 207 -8.82 0.00 -19.17
C TYR A 207 -7.99 0.94 -18.32
N LEU A 208 -7.04 0.39 -17.57
CA LEU A 208 -6.03 1.14 -16.83
C LEU A 208 -4.68 0.99 -17.54
N VAL A 209 -4.06 2.11 -17.89
CA VAL A 209 -2.83 2.17 -18.67
C VAL A 209 -1.75 2.98 -17.94
N ASP A 210 -0.52 2.92 -18.45
CA ASP A 210 0.65 3.68 -17.97
C ASP A 210 1.14 3.27 -16.57
N PHE A 211 1.89 2.18 -16.54
CA PHE A 211 2.49 1.59 -15.33
C PHE A 211 3.87 2.17 -14.99
N GLY A 212 4.27 3.31 -15.57
CA GLY A 212 5.58 3.95 -15.35
C GLY A 212 5.82 4.48 -13.95
N SER A 213 4.78 4.58 -13.13
CA SER A 213 4.84 5.05 -11.74
C SER A 213 4.74 3.94 -10.69
N VAL A 214 4.67 2.69 -11.13
CA VAL A 214 4.36 1.54 -10.27
C VAL A 214 5.43 1.28 -9.22
N GLN A 215 4.99 0.92 -8.02
CA GLN A 215 5.82 0.42 -6.94
C GLN A 215 5.37 -0.99 -6.55
N THR A 216 6.34 -1.91 -6.48
CA THR A 216 6.15 -3.18 -5.79
C THR A 216 6.65 -3.04 -4.35
N LEU A 217 5.88 -3.51 -3.37
CA LEU A 217 6.25 -3.38 -1.95
C LEU A 217 7.58 -4.08 -1.59
N ALA A 218 8.09 -4.95 -2.46
CA ALA A 218 9.41 -5.59 -2.30
C ALA A 218 10.60 -4.65 -2.63
N ALA A 219 10.38 -3.54 -3.33
CA ALA A 219 11.46 -2.68 -3.85
C ALA A 219 11.86 -1.54 -2.89
N LYS A 220 11.65 -1.69 -1.59
CA LYS A 220 11.99 -0.66 -0.56
C LYS A 220 13.45 -0.70 -0.09
N GLU A 221 14.40 -1.02 -0.93
CA GLU A 221 15.81 -0.95 -0.54
C GLU A 221 16.50 0.30 -1.11
N GLY A 222 16.75 1.28 -0.21
CA GLY A 222 17.92 2.19 -0.25
C GLY A 222 18.10 3.08 -1.48
N GLY A 223 17.04 3.62 -2.10
CA GLY A 223 17.16 4.52 -3.26
C GLY A 223 16.74 5.95 -2.95
N THR A 224 17.20 6.90 -3.75
CA THR A 224 16.78 8.31 -3.78
C THR A 224 15.24 8.37 -3.86
N ILE A 225 14.61 9.21 -3.01
CA ILE A 225 13.15 9.39 -2.99
C ILE A 225 12.75 10.09 -4.29
N THR A 226 12.25 9.34 -5.27
CA THR A 226 11.65 9.93 -6.47
C THR A 226 10.17 10.11 -6.22
N ILE A 227 9.72 11.36 -6.05
CA ILE A 227 8.30 11.69 -5.92
C ILE A 227 7.65 11.48 -7.30
N VAL A 228 6.88 10.39 -7.45
CA VAL A 228 6.17 10.05 -8.67
C VAL A 228 4.68 10.20 -8.44
N GLY A 229 3.96 10.77 -9.40
CA GLY A 229 2.51 10.98 -9.36
C GLY A 229 2.11 12.34 -9.91
N THR A 230 0.81 12.58 -10.02
CA THR A 230 0.26 13.81 -10.61
C THR A 230 -0.42 14.64 -9.53
N TYR A 231 -0.06 15.94 -9.46
CA TYR A 231 -0.64 16.88 -8.51
C TYR A 231 -2.18 16.92 -8.61
N GLY A 232 -2.84 16.94 -7.47
CA GLY A 232 -4.31 16.88 -7.35
C GLY A 232 -4.86 15.45 -7.20
N TYR A 233 -4.15 14.42 -7.70
CA TYR A 233 -4.53 13.01 -7.58
C TYR A 233 -3.68 12.25 -6.58
N MET A 234 -2.52 12.79 -6.21
CA MET A 234 -1.54 12.16 -5.33
C MET A 234 -1.98 12.24 -3.87
N PRO A 235 -2.03 11.11 -3.14
CA PRO A 235 -2.34 11.11 -1.71
C PRO A 235 -1.19 11.66 -0.87
N PRO A 236 -1.47 12.22 0.33
CA PRO A 236 -0.44 12.82 1.20
C PRO A 236 0.73 11.89 1.55
N GLU A 237 0.47 10.61 1.78
CA GLU A 237 1.50 9.63 2.13
C GLU A 237 2.50 9.36 1.00
N GLN A 238 2.11 9.59 -0.26
CA GLN A 238 2.97 9.37 -1.43
C GLN A 238 4.11 10.40 -1.51
N PHE A 239 3.92 11.61 -0.97
CA PHE A 239 4.99 12.60 -0.84
C PHE A 239 6.12 12.13 0.09
N GLY A 240 5.83 11.24 1.02
CA GLY A 240 6.79 10.65 1.96
C GLY A 240 7.26 9.24 1.58
N ASP A 241 7.05 8.80 0.35
CA ASP A 241 7.33 7.43 -0.16
C ASP A 241 6.74 6.30 0.73
N ARG A 242 5.58 6.56 1.33
CA ARG A 242 4.85 5.61 2.18
C ARG A 242 3.61 5.06 1.49
N THR A 243 3.71 4.81 0.19
CA THR A 243 2.58 4.27 -0.57
C THR A 243 2.17 2.89 -0.08
N VAL A 244 0.86 2.68 -0.04
CA VAL A 244 0.18 1.44 0.31
C VAL A 244 -0.96 1.21 -0.69
N GLU A 245 -1.59 0.03 -0.68
CA GLU A 245 -2.70 -0.27 -1.60
C GLU A 245 -3.82 0.80 -1.52
N ALA A 246 -4.10 1.31 -0.32
CA ALA A 246 -5.09 2.37 -0.13
C ALA A 246 -4.69 3.72 -0.76
N SER A 247 -3.45 3.90 -1.19
CA SER A 247 -3.01 5.11 -1.91
C SER A 247 -3.68 5.22 -3.27
N ASP A 248 -3.84 4.10 -3.99
CA ASP A 248 -4.55 4.06 -5.26
C ASP A 248 -6.03 4.42 -5.12
N LEU A 249 -6.64 4.12 -3.96
CA LEU A 249 -8.04 4.50 -3.68
C LEU A 249 -8.23 6.02 -3.59
N TYR A 250 -7.27 6.73 -2.99
CA TYR A 250 -7.32 8.19 -2.97
C TYR A 250 -7.27 8.77 -4.39
N SER A 251 -6.33 8.29 -5.21
CA SER A 251 -6.17 8.74 -6.59
C SER A 251 -7.40 8.42 -7.44
N LEU A 252 -8.00 7.24 -7.23
CA LEU A 252 -9.29 6.87 -7.81
C LEU A 252 -10.39 7.84 -7.37
N GLY A 253 -10.53 8.10 -6.07
CA GLY A 253 -11.52 9.03 -5.53
C GLY A 253 -11.38 10.43 -6.10
N ALA A 254 -10.16 10.98 -6.16
CA ALA A 254 -9.89 12.28 -6.77
C ALA A 254 -10.25 12.30 -8.26
N THR A 255 -9.97 11.21 -8.99
CA THR A 255 -10.36 11.04 -10.39
C THR A 255 -11.88 11.06 -10.57
N LEU A 256 -12.60 10.31 -9.76
CA LEU A 256 -14.06 10.25 -9.83
C LEU A 256 -14.72 11.60 -9.43
N ILE A 257 -14.14 12.30 -8.45
CA ILE A 257 -14.57 13.65 -8.07
C ILE A 257 -14.42 14.61 -9.27
N TYR A 258 -13.34 14.50 -10.04
CA TYR A 258 -13.20 15.30 -11.26
C TYR A 258 -14.31 15.00 -12.27
N LEU A 259 -14.64 13.72 -12.48
CA LEU A 259 -15.68 13.32 -13.44
C LEU A 259 -17.07 13.88 -13.07
N VAL A 260 -17.41 13.91 -11.78
CA VAL A 260 -18.73 14.39 -11.33
C VAL A 260 -18.82 15.91 -11.20
N THR A 261 -17.67 16.60 -11.01
CA THR A 261 -17.64 18.07 -10.83
C THR A 261 -17.26 18.84 -12.09
N GLY A 262 -16.58 18.16 -13.03
CA GLY A 262 -15.94 18.83 -14.18
C GLY A 262 -14.81 19.79 -13.77
N THR A 263 -14.38 19.77 -12.49
CA THR A 263 -13.34 20.66 -11.96
C THR A 263 -12.16 19.82 -11.48
N HIS A 264 -10.94 20.21 -11.91
CA HIS A 264 -9.72 19.51 -11.50
C HIS A 264 -9.60 19.48 -9.97
N PRO A 265 -9.21 18.35 -9.34
CA PRO A 265 -9.17 18.21 -7.89
C PRO A 265 -8.33 19.27 -7.16
N ALA A 266 -7.24 19.74 -7.80
CA ALA A 266 -6.40 20.79 -7.24
C ALA A 266 -7.07 22.18 -7.22
N ASP A 267 -8.09 22.41 -8.08
CA ASP A 267 -8.83 23.66 -8.18
C ASP A 267 -10.11 23.68 -7.30
N LEU A 268 -10.41 22.57 -6.66
CA LEU A 268 -11.50 22.47 -5.68
C LEU A 268 -11.05 23.00 -4.32
N PRO A 269 -11.96 23.58 -3.52
CA PRO A 269 -11.63 23.98 -2.15
C PRO A 269 -11.19 22.76 -1.31
N HIS A 270 -10.21 22.98 -0.44
CA HIS A 270 -9.75 21.97 0.50
C HIS A 270 -9.99 22.42 1.94
N LYS A 271 -10.55 21.54 2.78
CA LYS A 271 -10.72 21.76 4.21
C LYS A 271 -10.15 20.57 4.98
N ASP A 272 -9.21 20.81 5.86
CA ASP A 272 -8.50 19.77 6.61
C ASP A 272 -7.89 18.68 5.69
N GLY A 273 -7.37 19.11 4.53
CA GLY A 273 -6.82 18.25 3.49
C GLY A 273 -7.85 17.44 2.68
N ARG A 274 -9.16 17.62 2.93
CA ARG A 274 -10.25 16.96 2.18
C ARG A 274 -10.72 17.83 1.03
N ILE A 275 -10.91 17.21 -0.13
CA ILE A 275 -11.49 17.84 -1.31
C ILE A 275 -12.97 18.14 -1.01
N GLN A 276 -13.39 19.41 -1.17
CA GLN A 276 -14.78 19.86 -0.99
C GLN A 276 -15.44 19.90 -2.37
N PHE A 277 -16.28 18.94 -2.69
CA PHE A 277 -16.88 18.79 -4.02
C PHE A 277 -18.41 18.84 -4.03
N GLU A 278 -19.07 18.72 -2.88
CA GLU A 278 -20.51 18.53 -2.75
C GLU A 278 -21.33 19.69 -3.33
N GLN A 279 -20.77 20.91 -3.26
CA GLN A 279 -21.45 22.09 -3.82
C GLN A 279 -21.40 22.16 -5.36
N LYS A 280 -20.50 21.39 -5.97
CA LYS A 280 -20.29 21.37 -7.43
C LYS A 280 -20.81 20.09 -8.11
N ALA A 281 -21.29 19.13 -7.36
CA ALA A 281 -21.78 17.87 -7.88
C ALA A 281 -23.17 17.55 -7.32
N ASN A 282 -24.09 17.18 -8.21
CA ASN A 282 -25.42 16.72 -7.79
C ASN A 282 -25.40 15.18 -7.66
N LEU A 283 -25.13 14.70 -6.45
CA LEU A 283 -24.94 13.28 -6.13
C LEU A 283 -25.91 12.85 -5.05
N SER A 284 -26.22 11.56 -5.04
CA SER A 284 -26.90 10.95 -3.89
C SER A 284 -26.01 11.06 -2.64
N PRO A 285 -26.59 11.29 -1.45
CA PRO A 285 -25.82 11.39 -0.20
C PRO A 285 -24.90 10.17 0.03
N ALA A 286 -25.40 8.96 -0.27
CA ALA A 286 -24.65 7.72 -0.11
C ALA A 286 -23.40 7.68 -0.99
N PHE A 287 -23.51 8.11 -2.26
CA PHE A 287 -22.36 8.13 -3.16
C PHE A 287 -21.38 9.25 -2.81
N ALA A 288 -21.85 10.41 -2.41
CA ALA A 288 -21.01 11.50 -1.93
C ALA A 288 -20.19 11.06 -0.70
N ASP A 289 -20.80 10.36 0.28
CA ASP A 289 -20.11 9.86 1.45
C ASP A 289 -19.11 8.73 1.11
N TRP A 290 -19.45 7.89 0.15
CA TRP A 290 -18.52 6.90 -0.38
C TRP A 290 -17.29 7.55 -1.03
N LEU A 291 -17.46 8.57 -1.88
CA LEU A 291 -16.35 9.34 -2.47
C LEU A 291 -15.47 9.99 -1.42
N LYS A 292 -16.05 10.58 -0.36
CA LYS A 292 -15.30 11.14 0.78
C LYS A 292 -14.47 10.08 1.48
N SER A 293 -14.98 8.85 1.55
CA SER A 293 -14.32 7.75 2.25
C SER A 293 -13.12 7.21 1.49
N ILE A 294 -13.20 7.10 0.15
CA ILE A 294 -12.07 6.65 -0.67
C ILE A 294 -11.03 7.76 -0.88
N ALA A 295 -11.46 9.03 -1.00
CA ALA A 295 -10.59 10.20 -1.17
C ALA A 295 -10.16 10.83 0.17
N HIS A 296 -10.28 10.11 1.30
CA HIS A 296 -9.88 10.66 2.59
C HIS A 296 -8.35 10.81 2.69
N PRO A 297 -7.83 12.00 3.07
CA PRO A 297 -6.37 12.24 3.13
C PRO A 297 -5.65 11.36 4.17
N SER A 298 -6.29 11.09 5.32
CA SER A 298 -5.72 10.21 6.34
C SER A 298 -6.00 8.75 6.00
N LEU A 299 -4.94 7.94 5.91
CA LEU A 299 -5.03 6.48 5.74
C LEU A 299 -5.92 5.82 6.81
N ASP A 300 -5.90 6.39 8.02
CA ASP A 300 -6.70 5.88 9.13
C ASP A 300 -8.19 6.05 8.95
N ARG A 301 -8.64 6.92 8.08
CA ARG A 301 -10.06 7.20 7.79
C ARG A 301 -10.46 6.82 6.38
N ARG A 302 -9.50 6.46 5.52
CA ARG A 302 -9.74 5.97 4.17
C ARG A 302 -10.16 4.51 4.21
N LEU A 303 -10.92 4.05 3.22
CA LEU A 303 -11.19 2.62 3.03
C LEU A 303 -9.87 1.85 2.87
N ALA A 304 -9.78 0.69 3.54
CA ALA A 304 -8.51 -0.01 3.70
C ALA A 304 -8.06 -0.75 2.44
N SER A 305 -9.00 -1.17 1.57
CA SER A 305 -8.70 -1.96 0.37
C SER A 305 -9.72 -1.72 -0.74
N ALA A 306 -9.33 -2.06 -1.97
CA ALA A 306 -10.23 -2.00 -3.13
C ALA A 306 -11.44 -2.93 -2.98
N THR A 307 -11.28 -4.08 -2.34
CA THR A 307 -12.40 -4.99 -2.03
C THR A 307 -13.42 -4.32 -1.11
N CYS A 308 -12.96 -3.71 0.00
CA CYS A 308 -13.85 -2.98 0.90
C CYS A 308 -14.55 -1.80 0.19
N ALA A 309 -13.85 -1.13 -0.74
CA ALA A 309 -14.42 -0.03 -1.50
C ALA A 309 -15.50 -0.50 -2.47
N LEU A 310 -15.29 -1.63 -3.15
CA LEU A 310 -16.28 -2.24 -4.06
C LEU A 310 -17.51 -2.73 -3.30
N GLU A 311 -17.33 -3.45 -2.19
CA GLU A 311 -18.43 -3.91 -1.34
C GLU A 311 -19.28 -2.75 -0.79
N ALA A 312 -18.64 -1.62 -0.47
CA ALA A 312 -19.33 -0.43 0.00
C ALA A 312 -20.11 0.28 -1.12
N LEU A 313 -19.63 0.21 -2.37
CA LEU A 313 -20.27 0.79 -3.54
C LEU A 313 -21.53 0.00 -3.97
N ASP A 314 -21.49 -1.33 -3.88
CA ASP A 314 -22.53 -2.25 -4.35
C ASP A 314 -23.75 -2.38 -3.40
N ARG A 315 -23.76 -1.69 -2.26
CA ARG A 315 -24.89 -1.73 -1.31
C ARG A 315 -25.88 -0.61 -1.58
N PRO A 316 -26.94 -0.84 -2.38
CA PRO A 316 -27.88 0.20 -2.78
C PRO A 316 -28.81 0.69 -1.66
N ASP A 317 -28.96 -0.06 -0.56
CA ASP A 317 -29.98 0.17 0.45
C ASP A 317 -29.49 0.89 1.72
N ALA A 318 -28.43 1.68 1.61
CA ALA A 318 -28.00 2.54 2.73
C ALA A 318 -28.96 3.73 2.99
N GLN A 319 -30.19 3.72 2.48
CA GLN A 319 -31.15 4.81 2.71
C GLN A 319 -31.70 4.83 4.12
N ASP A 320 -31.53 3.76 4.93
CA ASP A 320 -32.06 3.71 6.31
C ASP A 320 -31.05 3.20 7.37
N THR A 321 -29.89 2.79 6.95
CA THR A 321 -28.77 2.51 7.86
C THR A 321 -27.52 3.10 7.24
N GLY A 322 -27.07 4.25 7.78
CA GLY A 322 -25.86 4.92 7.29
C GLY A 322 -24.76 3.91 6.97
N LEU A 323 -24.09 4.07 5.84
CA LEU A 323 -23.03 3.21 5.33
C LEU A 323 -22.14 2.74 6.48
N LYS A 324 -22.36 1.51 6.92
CA LYS A 324 -21.52 0.85 7.92
C LYS A 324 -20.22 0.46 7.24
N LEU A 325 -19.36 1.44 6.97
CA LEU A 325 -18.01 1.18 6.53
C LEU A 325 -17.29 0.51 7.69
N ILE A 326 -17.09 -0.81 7.58
CA ILE A 326 -16.46 -1.59 8.64
C ILE A 326 -14.95 -1.44 8.45
N ARG A 327 -14.31 -0.87 9.46
CA ARG A 327 -12.86 -0.77 9.55
C ARG A 327 -12.42 -1.42 10.85
N GLY A 328 -12.16 -2.69 10.82
CA GLY A 328 -11.90 -3.45 12.04
C GLY A 328 -13.04 -3.28 13.03
N ASP A 329 -12.79 -2.64 14.17
CA ASP A 329 -13.78 -2.40 15.24
C ASP A 329 -14.62 -1.13 15.06
N TRP A 330 -14.53 -0.43 13.93
CA TRP A 330 -15.20 0.83 13.70
C TRP A 330 -16.15 0.73 12.51
N TYR A 331 -17.32 1.34 12.60
CA TYR A 331 -18.23 1.54 11.48
C TYR A 331 -18.62 3.01 11.37
N TRP A 332 -18.83 3.45 10.15
CA TRP A 332 -19.32 4.79 9.85
C TRP A 332 -20.85 4.80 9.91
N ASN A 333 -21.42 5.73 10.69
CA ASN A 333 -22.89 5.86 10.84
C ASN A 333 -23.50 6.96 9.96
N GLY A 334 -22.74 7.47 8.98
CA GLY A 334 -23.15 8.60 8.14
C GLY A 334 -22.64 9.96 8.62
N SER A 335 -22.23 10.10 9.89
CA SER A 335 -21.75 11.35 10.47
C SER A 335 -20.43 11.20 11.21
N ASN A 336 -20.23 10.07 11.90
CA ASN A 336 -19.05 9.80 12.71
C ASN A 336 -18.63 8.33 12.62
N TRP A 337 -17.33 8.07 12.82
CA TRP A 337 -16.84 6.74 13.08
C TRP A 337 -17.24 6.31 14.51
N ILE A 338 -18.07 5.28 14.60
CA ILE A 338 -18.46 4.67 15.86
C ILE A 338 -17.68 3.38 16.01
N LYS A 339 -17.06 3.22 17.17
CA LYS A 339 -16.41 1.96 17.51
C LYS A 339 -17.51 0.89 17.62
N LYS A 340 -17.35 -0.21 16.89
CA LYS A 340 -18.21 -1.37 17.02
C LYS A 340 -18.14 -1.81 18.48
N GLN A 341 -19.16 -1.49 19.26
CA GLN A 341 -19.31 -2.18 20.53
C GLN A 341 -19.40 -3.65 20.18
N GLN A 342 -18.59 -4.44 20.81
CA GLN A 342 -18.43 -5.87 20.61
C GLN A 342 -19.74 -6.55 21.00
N THR A 343 -20.70 -6.54 20.08
CA THR A 343 -21.92 -7.35 20.15
C THR A 343 -21.93 -8.21 18.90
N ASP A 344 -21.52 -9.45 19.11
CA ASP A 344 -21.93 -10.64 18.41
C ASP A 344 -21.71 -10.74 16.89
N ILE A 345 -20.45 -10.93 16.50
CA ILE A 345 -20.20 -12.00 15.55
C ILE A 345 -19.68 -13.15 16.41
N PRO A 346 -20.39 -14.27 16.51
CA PRO A 346 -19.81 -15.48 17.05
C PRO A 346 -18.86 -16.04 15.99
N LEU A 347 -17.65 -15.46 15.88
CA LEU A 347 -16.52 -16.28 15.56
C LEU A 347 -16.39 -17.21 16.78
N VAL A 348 -17.05 -18.36 16.71
CA VAL A 348 -16.69 -19.52 17.51
C VAL A 348 -15.29 -19.87 17.02
N VAL A 349 -14.30 -19.18 17.56
CA VAL A 349 -12.89 -19.53 17.36
C VAL A 349 -12.70 -20.73 18.30
N SER A 350 -13.07 -21.91 17.81
CA SER A 350 -12.75 -23.16 18.48
C SER A 350 -11.24 -23.32 18.50
N GLN A 351 -10.74 -23.96 19.55
CA GLN A 351 -9.31 -24.29 19.63
C GLN A 351 -8.85 -24.95 18.33
N PRO A 352 -7.77 -24.45 17.68
CA PRO A 352 -7.28 -25.02 16.44
C PRO A 352 -6.96 -26.50 16.58
N SER A 353 -7.34 -27.30 15.59
CA SER A 353 -7.08 -28.73 15.59
C SER A 353 -5.55 -28.98 15.64
N GLY A 354 -5.10 -29.81 16.61
CA GLY A 354 -3.68 -30.09 16.83
C GLY A 354 -2.95 -29.11 17.77
N SER A 355 -3.64 -28.12 18.33
CA SER A 355 -3.06 -27.22 19.33
C SER A 355 -2.60 -27.96 20.58
N LYS A 356 -1.36 -27.72 21.00
CA LYS A 356 -0.76 -28.27 22.23
C LYS A 356 -0.98 -27.37 23.45
N ILE A 357 -1.63 -26.22 23.27
CA ILE A 357 -1.94 -25.29 24.36
C ILE A 357 -3.07 -25.89 25.19
N LYS A 358 -2.89 -25.93 26.50
CA LYS A 358 -3.95 -26.34 27.43
C LYS A 358 -4.56 -25.10 28.05
N LEU A 359 -5.83 -24.89 27.82
CA LEU A 359 -6.63 -23.83 28.40
C LEU A 359 -7.61 -24.45 29.37
N THR A 360 -7.51 -24.06 30.65
CA THR A 360 -8.41 -24.50 31.71
C THR A 360 -9.20 -23.29 32.19
N LYS A 361 -10.53 -23.34 32.02
CA LYS A 361 -11.44 -22.32 32.53
C LYS A 361 -12.13 -22.84 33.78
N SER A 362 -12.11 -22.03 34.84
CA SER A 362 -12.93 -22.21 36.02
C SER A 362 -13.83 -20.99 36.19
N ALA A 363 -14.84 -21.04 37.06
CA ALA A 363 -15.75 -19.91 37.28
C ALA A 363 -15.00 -18.60 37.59
N ASP A 364 -13.87 -18.67 38.31
CA ASP A 364 -13.13 -17.51 38.83
C ASP A 364 -11.72 -17.38 38.29
N SER A 365 -11.27 -18.28 37.40
CA SER A 365 -9.89 -18.25 36.92
C SER A 365 -9.74 -18.84 35.51
N LEU A 366 -8.80 -18.28 34.76
CA LEU A 366 -8.33 -18.78 33.47
C LEU A 366 -6.85 -19.16 33.57
N GLU A 367 -6.55 -20.38 33.25
CA GLU A 367 -5.16 -20.87 33.20
C GLU A 367 -4.82 -21.28 31.78
N ILE A 368 -3.74 -20.69 31.26
CA ILE A 368 -3.19 -21.00 29.94
C ILE A 368 -1.80 -21.61 30.13
N LEU A 369 -1.67 -22.89 29.78
CA LEU A 369 -0.39 -23.60 29.79
C LEU A 369 0.13 -23.73 28.36
N MET A 370 1.24 -23.05 28.09
CA MET A 370 1.96 -23.15 26.81
C MET A 370 2.94 -24.31 26.87
N PRO A 371 2.96 -25.17 25.84
CA PRO A 371 3.87 -26.31 25.78
C PRO A 371 5.33 -25.84 25.61
N ARG A 372 6.26 -26.76 25.78
CA ARG A 372 7.67 -26.57 25.43
C ARG A 372 7.79 -26.36 23.93
N GLN A 373 8.67 -25.45 23.50
CA GLN A 373 8.96 -25.24 22.08
C GLN A 373 9.59 -26.50 21.44
N GLY A 374 10.39 -27.19 22.21
CA GLY A 374 11.11 -28.37 21.74
C GLY A 374 12.30 -28.03 20.85
N PHE A 375 12.84 -29.06 20.17
CA PHE A 375 13.96 -28.88 19.25
C PHE A 375 13.47 -28.29 17.93
N SER A 376 14.03 -27.14 17.53
CA SER A 376 13.82 -26.51 16.23
C SER A 376 15.17 -26.28 15.55
N ALA A 377 15.16 -26.04 14.22
CA ALA A 377 16.39 -25.74 13.48
C ALA A 377 17.09 -24.49 14.04
N GLU A 378 16.32 -23.47 14.46
CA GLU A 378 16.85 -22.26 15.07
C GLU A 378 17.60 -22.55 16.39
N ILE A 379 17.01 -23.39 17.24
CA ILE A 379 17.65 -23.82 18.47
C ILE A 379 18.91 -24.65 18.17
N GLY A 380 18.88 -25.48 17.12
CA GLY A 380 20.04 -26.25 16.67
C GLY A 380 21.22 -25.34 16.26
N ILE A 381 20.95 -24.32 15.46
CA ILE A 381 21.95 -23.32 15.06
C ILE A 381 22.47 -22.55 16.29
N LEU A 382 21.59 -22.15 17.20
CA LEU A 382 21.97 -21.45 18.43
C LEU A 382 22.85 -22.32 19.33
N ILE A 383 22.60 -23.63 19.42
CA ILE A 383 23.44 -24.58 20.15
C ILE A 383 24.84 -24.62 19.55
N LEU A 384 24.97 -24.80 18.23
CA LEU A 384 26.26 -24.82 17.54
C LEU A 384 27.04 -23.52 17.76
N PHE A 385 26.35 -22.38 17.63
CA PHE A 385 26.97 -21.09 17.87
C PHE A 385 27.38 -20.90 19.35
N ALA A 386 26.55 -21.32 20.31
CA ALA A 386 26.88 -21.27 21.72
C ALA A 386 28.09 -22.16 22.10
N ILE A 387 28.22 -23.34 21.50
CA ILE A 387 29.40 -24.21 21.69
C ILE A 387 30.64 -23.47 21.15
N ALA A 388 30.63 -22.99 19.93
CA ALA A 388 31.76 -22.30 19.33
C ALA A 388 32.16 -21.06 20.13
N TRP A 389 31.17 -20.23 20.53
CA TRP A 389 31.39 -19.04 21.34
C TRP A 389 32.02 -19.35 22.69
N ASN A 390 31.42 -20.26 23.47
CA ASN A 390 31.90 -20.58 24.80
C ASN A 390 33.28 -21.28 24.76
N SER A 391 33.57 -22.10 23.73
CA SER A 391 34.88 -22.68 23.52
C SER A 391 35.93 -21.61 23.22
N GLY A 392 35.62 -20.63 22.37
CA GLY A 392 36.50 -19.49 22.09
C GLY A 392 36.76 -18.62 23.32
N VAL A 393 35.72 -18.36 24.13
CA VAL A 393 35.83 -17.60 25.37
C VAL A 393 36.66 -18.35 26.41
N ALA A 394 36.49 -19.70 26.53
CA ALA A 394 37.29 -20.52 27.41
C ALA A 394 38.78 -20.51 27.01
N MET A 395 39.07 -20.64 25.71
CA MET A 395 40.44 -20.55 25.19
C MET A 395 41.05 -19.17 25.45
N TRP A 396 40.31 -18.09 25.16
CA TRP A 396 40.75 -16.74 25.47
C TRP A 396 41.03 -16.53 26.96
N THR A 397 40.13 -17.00 27.83
CA THR A 397 40.30 -16.91 29.28
C THR A 397 41.53 -17.69 29.76
N ALA A 398 41.76 -18.89 29.20
CA ALA A 398 42.96 -19.68 29.52
C ALA A 398 44.24 -18.95 29.13
N ILE A 399 44.29 -18.34 27.92
CA ILE A 399 45.44 -17.56 27.44
C ILE A 399 45.70 -16.37 28.38
N THR A 400 44.64 -15.67 28.81
CA THR A 400 44.79 -14.47 29.67
C THR A 400 45.20 -14.82 31.10
N VAL A 401 44.74 -15.93 31.64
CA VAL A 401 45.07 -16.36 33.00
C VAL A 401 46.48 -17.00 33.10
N PHE A 402 46.85 -17.82 32.10
CA PHE A 402 48.14 -18.53 32.07
C PHE A 402 49.21 -17.82 31.24
N SER A 403 49.02 -16.52 30.93
CA SER A 403 50.00 -15.74 30.18
C SER A 403 51.33 -15.63 30.92
N PRO A 404 52.48 -15.86 30.25
CA PRO A 404 53.80 -15.66 30.84
C PRO A 404 54.10 -14.22 31.27
N MET A 405 53.30 -13.23 30.72
CA MET A 405 53.42 -11.80 31.06
C MET A 405 52.67 -11.41 32.35
N GLY A 406 52.04 -12.38 33.04
CA GLY A 406 51.25 -12.15 34.25
C GLY A 406 49.78 -11.82 33.96
N PHE A 407 48.97 -11.85 35.03
CA PHE A 407 47.52 -11.57 34.95
C PHE A 407 47.27 -10.08 34.69
N ASN A 408 46.57 -9.75 33.63
CA ASN A 408 46.10 -8.40 33.34
C ASN A 408 44.64 -8.26 33.80
N PRO A 409 44.36 -7.40 34.84
CA PRO A 409 43.00 -7.26 35.38
C PRO A 409 41.98 -6.75 34.36
N PHE A 410 42.41 -5.92 33.41
CA PHE A 410 41.54 -5.39 32.35
C PHE A 410 41.06 -6.50 31.40
N LEU A 411 41.96 -7.39 30.98
CA LEU A 411 41.61 -8.54 30.14
C LEU A 411 40.73 -9.53 30.90
N GLY A 412 40.96 -9.68 32.22
CA GLY A 412 40.11 -10.48 33.09
C GLY A 412 38.67 -9.94 33.17
N LEU A 413 38.49 -8.63 33.34
CA LEU A 413 37.19 -8.00 33.34
C LEU A 413 36.46 -8.15 31.99
N PHE A 414 37.20 -8.01 30.89
CA PHE A 414 36.65 -8.22 29.53
C PHE A 414 36.18 -9.69 29.35
N SER A 415 36.92 -10.66 29.88
CA SER A 415 36.51 -12.07 29.86
C SER A 415 35.17 -12.30 30.57
N LEU A 416 34.88 -11.60 31.67
CA LEU A 416 33.58 -11.70 32.36
C LEU A 416 32.42 -11.24 31.48
N CYS A 417 32.58 -10.18 30.69
CA CYS A 417 31.57 -9.72 29.74
C CYS A 417 31.29 -10.78 28.65
N LEU A 418 32.34 -11.44 28.13
CA LEU A 418 32.21 -12.51 27.15
C LEU A 418 31.47 -13.72 27.72
N TRP A 419 31.78 -14.14 28.95
CA TRP A 419 31.07 -15.21 29.66
C TRP A 419 29.61 -14.86 29.92
N GLY A 420 29.29 -13.59 30.22
CA GLY A 420 27.92 -13.10 30.35
C GLY A 420 27.05 -13.38 29.11
N ASN A 421 27.59 -13.13 27.91
CA ASN A 421 26.92 -13.45 26.65
C ASN A 421 26.76 -14.96 26.47
N GLY A 422 27.80 -15.78 26.76
CA GLY A 422 27.74 -17.22 26.67
C GLY A 422 26.65 -17.83 27.58
N ILE A 423 26.58 -17.35 28.83
CA ILE A 423 25.55 -17.77 29.79
C ILE A 423 24.15 -17.38 29.31
N SER A 424 24.00 -16.19 28.71
CA SER A 424 22.73 -15.76 28.13
C SER A 424 22.25 -16.69 27.01
N MET A 425 23.15 -17.12 26.13
CA MET A 425 22.84 -18.10 25.07
C MET A 425 22.41 -19.45 25.64
N ILE A 426 23.15 -19.98 26.63
CA ILE A 426 22.78 -21.22 27.30
C ILE A 426 21.39 -21.09 27.94
N ARG A 427 21.11 -19.98 28.62
CA ARG A 427 19.79 -19.73 29.19
C ARG A 427 18.69 -19.71 28.14
N GLN A 428 18.93 -19.11 26.98
CA GLN A 428 17.96 -19.09 25.85
C GLN A 428 17.70 -20.52 25.32
N ILE A 429 18.74 -21.31 25.15
CA ILE A 429 18.63 -22.70 24.70
C ILE A 429 17.82 -23.54 25.71
N LEU A 430 18.15 -23.44 26.98
CA LEU A 430 17.47 -24.19 28.06
C LEU A 430 15.99 -23.77 28.17
N SER A 431 15.71 -22.47 28.06
CA SER A 431 14.33 -21.96 28.08
C SER A 431 13.51 -22.42 26.87
N GLY A 432 14.11 -22.51 25.68
CA GLY A 432 13.44 -23.00 24.47
C GLY A 432 13.16 -24.53 24.54
N LEU A 433 14.15 -25.32 24.96
CA LEU A 433 14.02 -26.78 25.01
C LEU A 433 13.12 -27.28 26.14
N PHE A 434 13.23 -26.69 27.32
CA PHE A 434 12.65 -27.25 28.56
C PHE A 434 11.64 -26.28 29.23
N GLY A 435 11.61 -25.02 28.81
CA GLY A 435 10.75 -24.01 29.39
C GLY A 435 9.27 -24.24 29.09
N ARG A 436 8.43 -24.10 30.11
CA ARG A 436 6.98 -24.01 29.98
C ARG A 436 6.55 -22.64 30.49
N VAL A 437 5.56 -22.04 29.83
CA VAL A 437 4.98 -20.76 30.28
C VAL A 437 3.55 -21.01 30.73
N ARG A 438 3.24 -20.59 31.94
CA ARG A 438 1.91 -20.66 32.51
C ARG A 438 1.43 -19.24 32.77
N LEU A 439 0.33 -18.86 32.15
CA LEU A 439 -0.38 -17.64 32.49
C LEU A 439 -1.57 -18.03 33.36
N HIS A 440 -1.65 -17.48 34.54
CA HIS A 440 -2.78 -17.64 35.45
C HIS A 440 -3.44 -16.28 35.66
N LEU A 441 -4.71 -16.21 35.34
CA LEU A 441 -5.57 -15.06 35.50
C LEU A 441 -6.68 -15.45 36.46
N SER A 442 -6.76 -14.80 37.62
CA SER A 442 -7.84 -14.95 38.58
C SER A 442 -8.56 -13.61 38.81
N GLN A 443 -9.66 -13.61 39.54
CA GLN A 443 -10.33 -12.35 39.93
C GLN A 443 -9.43 -11.41 40.71
N GLN A 444 -8.45 -11.93 41.45
CA GLN A 444 -7.57 -11.13 42.31
C GLN A 444 -6.27 -10.70 41.63
N GLN A 445 -5.67 -11.56 40.80
CA GLN A 445 -4.34 -11.28 40.24
C GLN A 445 -4.08 -11.97 38.90
N ILE A 446 -3.20 -11.33 38.11
CA ILE A 446 -2.57 -11.92 36.93
C ILE A 446 -1.12 -12.30 37.26
N SER A 447 -0.72 -13.51 36.90
CA SER A 447 0.66 -13.96 37.06
C SER A 447 1.12 -14.76 35.85
N ARG A 448 2.40 -14.59 35.51
CA ARG A 448 3.07 -15.36 34.45
C ARG A 448 4.24 -16.08 35.07
N THR A 449 4.18 -17.41 35.04
CA THR A 449 5.17 -18.30 35.63
C THR A 449 5.94 -19.02 34.54
N TYR A 450 7.25 -18.92 34.59
CA TYR A 450 8.16 -19.78 33.81
C TYR A 450 8.54 -20.99 34.64
N GLU A 451 8.42 -22.16 34.07
CA GLU A 451 8.81 -23.41 34.69
C GLU A 451 9.91 -24.07 33.85
N ILE A 452 11.09 -24.24 34.44
CA ILE A 452 12.26 -24.91 33.83
C ILE A 452 12.78 -25.95 34.86
N PHE A 453 12.81 -27.24 34.50
CA PHE A 453 13.26 -28.32 35.37
C PHE A 453 12.57 -28.35 36.75
N GLY A 454 11.30 -27.95 36.84
CA GLY A 454 10.56 -27.89 38.11
C GLY A 454 10.72 -26.59 38.90
N PHE A 455 11.71 -25.75 38.55
CA PHE A 455 11.85 -24.42 39.16
C PHE A 455 10.86 -23.46 38.54
N LYS A 456 10.17 -22.71 39.40
CA LYS A 456 9.13 -21.74 39.01
C LYS A 456 9.60 -20.33 39.24
N PHE A 457 9.56 -19.48 38.19
CA PHE A 457 9.94 -18.08 38.24
C PHE A 457 8.79 -17.20 37.76
N ASN A 458 8.34 -16.26 38.59
CA ASN A 458 7.34 -15.29 38.17
C ASN A 458 8.02 -14.06 37.59
N HIS A 459 7.82 -13.82 36.28
CA HIS A 459 8.32 -12.62 35.62
C HIS A 459 7.35 -12.16 34.53
N PRO A 460 6.80 -10.95 34.58
CA PRO A 460 6.93 -9.94 35.66
C PRO A 460 6.30 -10.41 36.98
N ARG A 461 6.45 -9.63 38.05
CA ARG A 461 5.80 -9.91 39.33
C ARG A 461 4.29 -9.95 39.14
N PRO A 462 3.55 -10.76 39.93
CA PRO A 462 2.10 -10.78 39.90
C PRO A 462 1.53 -9.38 40.14
N ALA A 463 0.47 -9.03 39.40
CA ALA A 463 -0.23 -7.76 39.55
C ALA A 463 -1.70 -7.99 39.83
N PRO A 464 -2.40 -7.10 40.54
CA PRO A 464 -3.85 -7.15 40.74
C PRO A 464 -4.59 -7.13 39.39
N SER A 465 -5.62 -7.96 39.26
CA SER A 465 -6.43 -8.04 38.03
C SER A 465 -7.17 -6.74 37.72
N GLU A 466 -7.52 -5.96 38.75
CA GLU A 466 -8.13 -4.64 38.61
C GLU A 466 -7.26 -3.66 37.81
N ASN A 467 -5.95 -3.84 37.84
CA ASN A 467 -4.99 -2.99 37.12
C ASN A 467 -4.87 -3.36 35.63
N ILE A 468 -5.56 -4.39 35.17
CA ILE A 468 -5.54 -4.79 33.76
C ILE A 468 -6.42 -3.81 32.98
N HIS A 469 -5.79 -3.00 32.12
CA HIS A 469 -6.47 -1.95 31.38
C HIS A 469 -6.37 -2.10 29.87
N ARG A 470 -5.50 -3.02 29.38
CA ARG A 470 -5.23 -3.10 27.95
C ARG A 470 -4.77 -4.49 27.51
N LEU A 471 -5.39 -4.97 26.44
CA LEU A 471 -5.03 -6.20 25.73
C LEU A 471 -4.61 -5.83 24.30
N GLU A 472 -3.38 -6.17 23.91
CA GLU A 472 -2.84 -5.88 22.58
C GLU A 472 -2.49 -7.18 21.87
N LEU A 473 -2.85 -7.29 20.60
CA LEU A 473 -2.38 -8.29 19.67
C LEU A 473 -1.41 -7.61 18.68
N ASN A 474 -0.12 -7.88 18.80
CA ASN A 474 0.89 -7.30 17.94
C ASN A 474 1.17 -8.23 16.76
N ARG A 475 0.88 -7.75 15.53
CA ARG A 475 1.10 -8.44 14.26
C ARG A 475 2.19 -7.76 13.41
N PHE A 476 2.96 -6.84 13.97
CA PHE A 476 3.89 -5.95 13.26
C PHE A 476 5.12 -6.67 12.69
N ASP A 477 5.42 -7.87 13.14
CA ASP A 477 6.60 -8.62 12.71
C ASP A 477 6.13 -9.91 12.03
N GLN A 478 6.41 -10.09 10.74
CA GLN A 478 6.06 -11.33 10.00
C GLN A 478 6.62 -12.60 10.67
N VAL A 479 7.57 -12.43 11.59
CA VAL A 479 8.25 -13.53 12.30
C VAL A 479 7.80 -13.68 13.76
N LYS A 480 7.23 -12.66 14.42
CA LYS A 480 6.97 -12.70 15.88
C LYS A 480 5.64 -12.06 16.26
N HIS A 481 4.55 -12.77 16.05
CA HIS A 481 3.25 -12.38 16.60
C HIS A 481 3.24 -12.56 18.13
N LYS A 482 2.63 -11.61 18.86
CA LYS A 482 2.54 -11.68 20.31
C LYS A 482 1.27 -11.03 20.87
N ILE A 483 0.76 -11.62 21.96
CA ILE A 483 -0.28 -11.02 22.80
C ILE A 483 0.40 -10.33 23.96
N ILE A 484 -0.06 -9.12 24.29
CA ILE A 484 0.46 -8.32 25.40
C ILE A 484 -0.72 -7.90 26.28
N ILE A 485 -0.63 -8.25 27.56
CA ILE A 485 -1.57 -7.84 28.58
C ILE A 485 -0.88 -6.80 29.47
N TRP A 486 -1.46 -5.62 29.60
CA TRP A 486 -0.97 -4.56 30.45
C TRP A 486 -1.75 -4.50 31.75
N ALA A 487 -1.06 -4.63 32.88
CA ALA A 487 -1.61 -4.48 34.23
C ALA A 487 -0.79 -3.44 35.00
N GLY A 488 -1.29 -2.20 35.04
CA GLY A 488 -0.53 -1.05 35.54
C GLY A 488 0.75 -0.82 34.73
N LEU A 489 1.90 -0.86 35.39
CA LEU A 489 3.21 -0.75 34.73
C LEU A 489 3.78 -2.10 34.27
N HIS A 490 3.11 -3.21 34.56
CA HIS A 490 3.58 -4.53 34.22
C HIS A 490 3.06 -5.00 32.87
N LYS A 491 3.95 -5.65 32.10
CA LYS A 491 3.71 -6.14 30.76
C LYS A 491 3.85 -7.67 30.74
N TYR A 492 2.74 -8.37 30.47
CA TYR A 492 2.71 -9.81 30.32
C TYR A 492 2.65 -10.18 28.85
N GLU A 493 3.72 -10.73 28.31
CA GLU A 493 3.83 -11.10 26.90
C GLU A 493 3.63 -12.59 26.69
N LEU A 494 2.78 -12.95 25.72
CA LEU A 494 2.66 -14.29 25.18
C LEU A 494 3.12 -14.22 23.70
N ALA A 495 4.29 -14.78 23.40
CA ALA A 495 4.94 -14.60 22.10
C ALA A 495 4.93 -15.89 21.27
N SER A 496 4.95 -15.76 19.95
CA SER A 496 5.05 -16.88 19.00
C SER A 496 6.39 -17.66 19.06
N ASN A 497 7.39 -17.11 19.75
CA ASN A 497 8.67 -17.82 20.00
C ASN A 497 8.49 -19.17 20.73
N SER A 498 7.27 -19.49 21.18
CA SER A 498 6.90 -20.71 21.87
C SER A 498 6.37 -21.80 20.94
N GLY A 499 6.54 -21.69 19.63
CA GLY A 499 5.96 -22.63 18.66
C GLY A 499 4.43 -22.54 18.53
N ILE A 500 3.87 -21.37 18.86
CA ILE A 500 2.44 -21.06 18.76
C ILE A 500 2.14 -20.54 17.36
N SER A 501 1.17 -21.13 16.69
CA SER A 501 0.70 -20.66 15.37
C SER A 501 -0.12 -19.36 15.49
N GLN A 502 -0.24 -18.63 14.38
CA GLN A 502 -1.06 -17.42 14.34
C GLN A 502 -2.53 -17.70 14.71
N ALA A 503 -3.08 -18.82 14.25
CA ALA A 503 -4.45 -19.24 14.59
C ALA A 503 -4.63 -19.48 16.09
N GLU A 504 -3.61 -20.05 16.76
CA GLU A 504 -3.63 -20.25 18.22
C GLU A 504 -3.54 -18.94 18.98
N LEU A 505 -2.74 -17.98 18.50
CA LEU A 505 -2.67 -16.65 19.10
C LEU A 505 -3.99 -15.88 18.95
N ASP A 506 -4.62 -15.94 17.78
CA ASP A 506 -5.89 -15.30 17.53
C ASP A 506 -7.00 -15.90 18.43
N TRP A 507 -7.01 -17.23 18.59
CA TRP A 507 -7.88 -17.92 19.52
C TRP A 507 -7.63 -17.51 20.98
N LEU A 508 -6.36 -17.50 21.44
CA LEU A 508 -6.01 -17.06 22.79
C LEU A 508 -6.37 -15.60 23.04
N ALA A 509 -6.16 -14.73 22.07
CA ALA A 509 -6.53 -13.32 22.19
C ALA A 509 -8.05 -13.16 22.37
N TYR A 510 -8.84 -13.94 21.62
CA TYR A 510 -10.29 -13.98 21.76
C TYR A 510 -10.72 -14.46 23.17
N GLU A 511 -10.16 -15.58 23.63
CA GLU A 511 -10.46 -16.14 24.95
C GLU A 511 -10.10 -15.19 26.10
N LEU A 512 -8.93 -14.52 25.99
CA LEU A 512 -8.52 -13.50 26.95
C LEU A 512 -9.41 -12.27 26.92
N SER A 513 -9.83 -11.83 25.73
CA SER A 513 -10.76 -10.71 25.57
C SER A 513 -12.11 -10.98 26.24
N GLN A 514 -12.63 -12.19 26.08
CA GLN A 514 -13.89 -12.61 26.72
C GLN A 514 -13.76 -12.64 28.24
N GLN A 515 -12.68 -13.22 28.76
CA GLN A 515 -12.48 -13.36 30.20
C GLN A 515 -12.22 -12.01 30.88
N LEU A 516 -11.51 -11.10 30.21
CA LEU A 516 -11.17 -9.78 30.74
C LEU A 516 -12.22 -8.71 30.44
N SER A 517 -13.21 -9.00 29.60
CA SER A 517 -14.18 -8.02 29.05
C SER A 517 -13.47 -6.79 28.44
N LEU A 518 -12.27 -6.99 27.87
CA LEU A 518 -11.46 -5.92 27.27
C LEU A 518 -11.37 -6.08 25.75
N PRO A 519 -11.46 -4.97 25.01
CA PRO A 519 -11.26 -5.01 23.57
C PRO A 519 -9.81 -5.30 23.21
N ILE A 520 -9.60 -6.12 22.15
CA ILE A 520 -8.28 -6.39 21.62
C ILE A 520 -7.83 -5.21 20.79
N LYS A 521 -6.69 -4.57 21.16
CA LYS A 521 -6.03 -3.58 20.31
C LYS A 521 -5.03 -4.28 19.39
N VAL A 522 -5.36 -4.38 18.11
CA VAL A 522 -4.42 -4.94 17.12
C VAL A 522 -3.44 -3.83 16.71
N LYS A 523 -2.15 -4.04 16.99
CA LYS A 523 -1.07 -3.25 16.40
C LYS A 523 -0.60 -3.98 15.13
N LYS A 524 -0.79 -3.33 14.00
CA LYS A 524 -0.27 -3.74 12.69
C LYS A 524 1.10 -3.17 12.49
#